data_120d33add8d5b3991576e714c14c6830
#
_entry.id   120d33add8d5b3991576e714c14c6830
#
_cell.length_a   1.000
_cell.length_b   1.000
_cell.length_c   1.000
_cell.angle_alpha   90.00
_cell.angle_beta   90.00
_cell.angle_gamma   90.00
#
_symmetry.space_group_name_H-M   'P 1'
#
loop_
_entity.id
_entity.type
_entity.pdbx_description
1 polymer ?
#
loop_
_entity_poly.entity_id
_entity_poly.type
_entity_poly.pdbx_seq_one_letter_code
_entity_poly.pdbx_strand_id
1 'polypeptide(L)'
;MFSGRFGSEPGGLNSHWEAKLRLEAAGTPLFDITPSNPTLAGIDYPPGIVSLLARPEALRYHPNPRGAPDARRAIAAHAYSRGRAGDPDRLILCASTSEAYSWLFKLLCEPGEEILVPSPSYPLFDDLADLEHVTLVRYALGHRPGNRAYWEPDFAALRNLISTRSKALILVNPNNPTGHVLDQAAIDGYLALAEAYGLALIVDEVFSEYILQAETRCAPVRSKGPLVFTLNGFSKMLGLPQMKLAWIQVEGRPDRVESALDHLEFIADAFLSVNTPVQAAAADLLAQREPIQASIRARLHANLKASWEWTVGSRTQLYSANHPEAGWYLLLHVSTPLEAEVFAQDLLERFHVHTHPGTLFGLGKEWPLVASLLTPETVFREGLRRIALWTEERTDA
;
A
#
# COMPACT_ATOMS: atom_id res chain seq x y z
N MET A 1 31.84 0.09 -10.79
CA MET A 1 32.15 -0.63 -9.55
C MET A 1 30.87 -1.18 -8.87
N PHE A 2 29.73 -0.51 -9.00
CA PHE A 2 28.45 -0.99 -8.46
C PHE A 2 27.68 -1.86 -9.46
N SER A 3 26.72 -2.65 -8.99
CA SER A 3 25.89 -3.48 -9.86
C SER A 3 24.92 -2.60 -10.67
N GLY A 4 24.46 -3.11 -11.82
CA GLY A 4 23.50 -2.41 -12.68
C GLY A 4 22.07 -2.32 -12.11
N ARG A 5 21.85 -2.77 -10.85
CA ARG A 5 20.52 -2.73 -10.19
C ARG A 5 20.04 -1.33 -9.83
N PHE A 6 20.93 -0.35 -9.83
CA PHE A 6 20.62 1.01 -9.33
C PHE A 6 20.22 1.98 -10.45
N GLY A 7 19.85 1.50 -11.63
CA GLY A 7 19.48 2.37 -12.76
C GLY A 7 20.61 3.34 -13.15
N SER A 8 20.29 4.43 -13.80
CA SER A 8 21.16 5.60 -13.92
C SER A 8 21.28 6.25 -12.55
N GLU A 9 22.49 6.43 -12.05
CA GLU A 9 22.93 7.01 -10.74
C GLU A 9 21.80 7.35 -9.76
N PRO A 10 21.91 7.03 -8.43
CA PRO A 10 20.93 7.46 -7.45
C PRO A 10 20.69 8.94 -7.70
N GLY A 11 19.55 9.25 -8.35
CA GLY A 11 19.23 10.60 -8.77
C GLY A 11 19.41 11.52 -7.59
N GLY A 12 20.09 12.65 -7.78
CA GLY A 12 20.10 13.72 -6.80
C GLY A 12 18.67 13.97 -6.32
N LEU A 13 18.49 14.53 -5.15
CA LEU A 13 17.16 14.92 -4.65
C LEU A 13 16.40 15.57 -5.80
N ASN A 14 15.18 15.10 -6.10
CA ASN A 14 14.39 15.75 -7.14
C ASN A 14 14.10 17.21 -6.74
N SER A 15 13.88 18.08 -7.70
CA SER A 15 13.69 19.52 -7.47
C SER A 15 12.62 19.84 -6.43
N HIS A 16 11.59 19.01 -6.36
CA HIS A 16 10.52 19.13 -5.37
C HIS A 16 11.01 18.88 -3.94
N TRP A 17 11.83 17.85 -3.74
CA TRP A 17 12.40 17.54 -2.43
C TRP A 17 13.45 18.58 -2.02
N GLU A 18 14.27 19.05 -2.95
CA GLU A 18 15.22 20.15 -2.70
C GLU A 18 14.50 21.44 -2.29
N ALA A 19 13.40 21.78 -2.95
CA ALA A 19 12.58 22.92 -2.58
C ALA A 19 11.99 22.78 -1.18
N LYS A 20 11.49 21.59 -0.83
CA LYS A 20 10.98 21.28 0.52
C LYS A 20 12.05 21.51 1.57
N LEU A 21 13.22 20.93 1.41
CA LEU A 21 14.34 21.08 2.36
C LEU A 21 14.79 22.55 2.48
N ARG A 22 14.85 23.29 1.38
CA ARG A 22 15.18 24.72 1.37
C ARG A 22 14.17 25.54 2.19
N LEU A 23 12.87 25.29 2.00
CA LEU A 23 11.81 26.00 2.74
C LEU A 23 11.84 25.64 4.23
N GLU A 24 12.02 24.38 4.58
CA GLU A 24 12.19 23.93 5.97
C GLU A 24 13.39 24.60 6.64
N ALA A 25 14.54 24.65 5.95
CA ALA A 25 15.74 25.33 6.44
C ALA A 25 15.55 26.83 6.63
N ALA A 26 14.69 27.46 5.82
CA ALA A 26 14.30 28.86 5.96
C ALA A 26 13.28 29.11 7.09
N GLY A 27 12.80 28.07 7.77
CA GLY A 27 11.77 28.17 8.81
C GLY A 27 10.37 28.47 8.26
N THR A 28 10.13 28.25 6.97
CA THR A 28 8.82 28.47 6.35
C THR A 28 7.84 27.40 6.80
N PRO A 29 6.68 27.75 7.37
CA PRO A 29 5.66 26.77 7.75
C PRO A 29 5.13 26.04 6.51
N LEU A 30 5.29 24.71 6.47
CA LEU A 30 4.76 23.86 5.41
C LEU A 30 3.51 23.12 5.87
N PHE A 31 2.54 23.00 4.98
CA PHE A 31 1.34 22.19 5.15
C PHE A 31 1.55 20.87 4.38
N ASP A 32 2.15 19.93 5.06
CA ASP A 32 2.45 18.61 4.49
C ASP A 32 1.21 17.71 4.58
N ILE A 33 0.59 17.43 3.42
CA ILE A 33 -0.58 16.55 3.30
C ILE A 33 -0.21 15.16 2.75
N THR A 34 1.08 14.79 2.83
CA THR A 34 1.56 13.48 2.38
C THR A 34 1.75 12.43 3.48
N PRO A 35 1.80 12.76 4.82
CA PRO A 35 2.19 11.80 5.83
C PRO A 35 1.36 10.52 5.81
N SER A 36 2.02 9.40 5.53
CA SER A 36 1.43 8.06 5.59
C SER A 36 2.06 7.18 6.69
N ASN A 37 2.84 7.81 7.57
CA ASN A 37 3.43 7.19 8.76
C ASN A 37 2.57 7.52 9.99
N PRO A 38 1.80 6.54 10.54
CA PRO A 38 0.91 6.77 11.67
C PRO A 38 1.62 7.29 12.92
N THR A 39 2.89 6.89 13.12
CA THR A 39 3.67 7.28 14.30
C THR A 39 4.08 8.76 14.29
N LEU A 40 4.03 9.42 13.13
CA LEU A 40 4.31 10.85 12.96
C LEU A 40 3.03 11.67 12.68
N ALA A 41 1.90 11.00 12.43
CA ALA A 41 0.63 11.64 12.10
C ALA A 41 -0.22 12.01 13.33
N GLY A 42 0.32 11.88 14.54
CA GLY A 42 -0.39 12.19 15.79
C GLY A 42 -1.54 11.20 16.06
N ILE A 43 -1.32 9.92 15.76
CA ILE A 43 -2.23 8.85 16.15
C ILE A 43 -1.89 8.41 17.57
N ASP A 44 -2.91 8.30 18.42
CA ASP A 44 -2.75 7.84 19.80
C ASP A 44 -2.59 6.32 19.86
N TYR A 45 -1.58 5.89 20.62
CA TYR A 45 -1.34 4.47 20.88
C TYR A 45 -1.67 4.16 22.36
N PRO A 46 -2.14 2.93 22.66
CA PRO A 46 -2.37 2.51 24.04
C PRO A 46 -1.13 2.68 24.90
N PRO A 47 -1.25 3.24 26.12
CA PRO A 47 -0.14 3.34 27.05
C PRO A 47 0.50 1.97 27.29
N GLY A 48 1.83 1.93 27.31
CA GLY A 48 2.56 0.69 27.58
C GLY A 48 2.67 -0.29 26.42
N ILE A 49 2.22 0.06 25.20
CA ILE A 49 2.31 -0.84 24.03
C ILE A 49 3.75 -1.33 23.79
N VAL A 50 4.75 -0.49 24.02
CA VAL A 50 6.17 -0.86 23.85
C VAL A 50 6.61 -1.85 24.95
N SER A 51 6.03 -1.80 26.14
CA SER A 51 6.33 -2.72 27.24
C SER A 51 5.94 -4.17 26.92
N LEU A 52 5.03 -4.38 25.97
CA LEU A 52 4.66 -5.72 25.50
C LEU A 52 5.83 -6.49 24.88
N LEU A 53 6.86 -5.77 24.43
CA LEU A 53 8.08 -6.37 23.86
C LEU A 53 9.05 -6.88 24.94
N ALA A 54 8.92 -6.40 26.19
CA ALA A 54 9.80 -6.74 27.30
C ALA A 54 9.39 -8.08 27.94
N ARG A 55 9.73 -9.18 27.26
CA ARG A 55 9.38 -10.55 27.67
C ARG A 55 10.63 -11.39 27.86
N PRO A 56 10.63 -12.37 28.82
CA PRO A 56 11.76 -13.27 29.00
C PRO A 56 12.14 -14.04 27.73
N GLU A 57 11.16 -14.40 26.90
CA GLU A 57 11.34 -15.09 25.62
C GLU A 57 12.15 -14.26 24.62
N ALA A 58 12.08 -12.92 24.72
CA ALA A 58 12.83 -12.01 23.84
C ALA A 58 14.35 -12.13 24.00
N LEU A 59 14.84 -12.69 25.11
CA LEU A 59 16.26 -12.92 25.35
C LEU A 59 16.79 -14.21 24.72
N ARG A 60 15.92 -15.04 24.19
CA ARG A 60 16.33 -16.34 23.62
C ARG A 60 16.34 -16.27 22.11
N TYR A 61 17.50 -16.54 21.53
CA TYR A 61 17.59 -16.75 20.08
C TYR A 61 17.12 -18.16 19.73
N HIS A 62 15.99 -18.23 19.04
CA HIS A 62 15.41 -19.50 18.56
C HIS A 62 15.02 -19.30 17.10
N PRO A 63 15.96 -19.52 16.17
CA PRO A 63 15.70 -19.34 14.75
C PRO A 63 14.62 -20.28 14.27
N ASN A 64 13.65 -19.73 13.54
CA ASN A 64 12.64 -20.48 12.83
C ASN A 64 12.39 -19.78 11.50
N PRO A 65 12.74 -20.39 10.37
CA PRO A 65 12.63 -19.76 9.05
C PRO A 65 11.21 -19.27 8.72
N ARG A 66 10.18 -20.05 9.12
CA ARG A 66 8.78 -19.64 8.93
C ARG A 66 8.30 -18.61 9.94
N GLY A 67 9.11 -18.28 10.94
CA GLY A 67 8.73 -17.46 12.09
C GLY A 67 8.17 -18.27 13.26
N ALA A 68 8.14 -17.66 14.45
CA ALA A 68 7.72 -18.32 15.69
C ALA A 68 6.29 -18.90 15.58
N PRO A 69 6.08 -20.18 15.96
CA PRO A 69 4.77 -20.83 15.84
C PRO A 69 3.66 -20.10 16.58
N ASP A 70 3.94 -19.51 17.75
CA ASP A 70 2.95 -18.74 18.53
C ASP A 70 2.53 -17.46 17.80
N ALA A 71 3.46 -16.76 17.18
CA ALA A 71 3.16 -15.59 16.36
C ALA A 71 2.30 -15.96 15.15
N ARG A 72 2.66 -17.05 14.45
CA ARG A 72 1.88 -17.55 13.30
C ARG A 72 0.48 -17.97 13.72
N ARG A 73 0.31 -18.65 14.86
CA ARG A 73 -1.01 -19.00 15.42
C ARG A 73 -1.85 -17.75 15.76
N ALA A 74 -1.26 -16.73 16.37
CA ALA A 74 -1.96 -15.48 16.69
C ALA A 74 -2.43 -14.75 15.43
N ILE A 75 -1.58 -14.65 14.41
CA ILE A 75 -1.91 -14.05 13.11
C ILE A 75 -3.00 -14.85 12.41
N ALA A 76 -2.88 -16.18 12.36
CA ALA A 76 -3.88 -17.05 11.75
C ALA A 76 -5.25 -16.95 12.44
N ALA A 77 -5.29 -16.89 13.77
CA ALA A 77 -6.52 -16.70 14.55
C ALA A 77 -7.17 -15.35 14.26
N HIS A 78 -6.36 -14.28 14.14
CA HIS A 78 -6.87 -12.97 13.73
C HIS A 78 -7.45 -13.02 12.31
N ALA A 79 -6.73 -13.57 11.34
CA ALA A 79 -7.19 -13.72 9.97
C ALA A 79 -8.51 -14.50 9.88
N TYR A 80 -8.60 -15.62 10.60
CA TYR A 80 -9.82 -16.42 10.66
C TYR A 80 -11.02 -15.66 11.24
N SER A 81 -10.81 -14.88 12.29
CA SER A 81 -11.87 -14.05 12.89
C SER A 81 -12.40 -12.98 11.92
N ARG A 82 -11.67 -12.68 10.85
CA ARG A 82 -12.02 -11.73 9.77
C ARG A 82 -12.50 -12.44 8.49
N GLY A 83 -12.78 -13.76 8.55
CA GLY A 83 -13.23 -14.55 7.41
C GLY A 83 -12.14 -14.87 6.38
N ARG A 84 -10.86 -14.65 6.73
CA ARG A 84 -9.70 -14.94 5.89
C ARG A 84 -9.14 -16.34 6.14
N ALA A 85 -8.16 -16.77 5.33
CA ALA A 85 -7.44 -18.01 5.58
C ALA A 85 -6.68 -17.91 6.91
N GLY A 86 -6.94 -18.81 7.82
CA GLY A 86 -6.38 -18.84 9.16
C GLY A 86 -5.58 -20.12 9.45
N ASP A 87 -4.76 -20.55 8.50
CA ASP A 87 -3.89 -21.72 8.68
C ASP A 87 -2.47 -21.27 9.04
N PRO A 88 -2.01 -21.51 10.29
CA PRO A 88 -0.69 -21.08 10.74
C PRO A 88 0.44 -21.80 10.01
N ASP A 89 0.20 -22.99 9.45
CA ASP A 89 1.24 -23.75 8.75
C ASP A 89 1.45 -23.29 7.30
N ARG A 90 0.58 -22.40 6.83
CA ARG A 90 0.69 -21.72 5.53
C ARG A 90 1.17 -20.29 5.63
N LEU A 91 1.68 -19.88 6.80
CA LEU A 91 2.22 -18.53 7.06
C LEU A 91 3.75 -18.56 7.11
N ILE A 92 4.35 -17.59 6.42
CA ILE A 92 5.77 -17.26 6.54
C ILE A 92 5.86 -15.82 7.06
N LEU A 93 6.57 -15.59 8.15
CA LEU A 93 6.79 -14.25 8.71
C LEU A 93 7.99 -13.58 8.04
N CYS A 94 7.87 -12.27 7.81
CA CYS A 94 8.90 -11.42 7.24
C CYS A 94 8.89 -10.05 7.92
N ALA A 95 9.93 -9.23 7.70
CA ALA A 95 10.05 -7.94 8.37
C ALA A 95 9.16 -6.85 7.76
N SER A 96 8.74 -7.00 6.51
CA SER A 96 7.85 -6.05 5.82
C SER A 96 7.23 -6.70 4.58
N THR A 97 6.16 -6.13 4.06
CA THR A 97 5.62 -6.55 2.75
C THR A 97 6.60 -6.28 1.61
N SER A 98 7.47 -5.28 1.72
CA SER A 98 8.56 -5.06 0.75
C SER A 98 9.55 -6.24 0.73
N GLU A 99 9.91 -6.79 1.89
CA GLU A 99 10.71 -8.02 1.96
C GLU A 99 9.95 -9.22 1.41
N ALA A 100 8.64 -9.32 1.69
CA ALA A 100 7.79 -10.36 1.11
C ALA A 100 7.79 -10.31 -0.43
N TYR A 101 7.68 -9.13 -1.03
CA TYR A 101 7.79 -8.95 -2.48
C TYR A 101 9.15 -9.42 -3.01
N SER A 102 10.24 -9.01 -2.38
CA SER A 102 11.60 -9.45 -2.74
C SER A 102 11.74 -10.97 -2.71
N TRP A 103 11.18 -11.62 -1.67
CA TRP A 103 11.21 -13.09 -1.58
C TRP A 103 10.34 -13.76 -2.64
N LEU A 104 9.16 -13.20 -2.93
CA LEU A 104 8.28 -13.73 -3.97
C LEU A 104 8.84 -13.53 -5.38
N PHE A 105 9.54 -12.42 -5.63
CA PHE A 105 10.23 -12.21 -6.90
C PHE A 105 11.35 -13.24 -7.09
N LYS A 106 12.13 -13.54 -6.06
CA LYS A 106 13.14 -14.63 -6.08
C LYS A 106 12.53 -16.01 -6.24
N LEU A 107 11.35 -16.24 -5.65
CA LEU A 107 10.66 -17.53 -5.74
C LEU A 107 10.10 -17.81 -7.14
N LEU A 108 9.58 -16.77 -7.79
CA LEU A 108 8.72 -16.91 -8.97
C LEU A 108 9.44 -16.59 -10.28
N CYS A 109 10.50 -15.78 -10.25
CA CYS A 109 11.13 -15.22 -11.44
C CYS A 109 12.62 -15.52 -11.53
N GLU A 110 13.05 -15.88 -12.72
CA GLU A 110 14.43 -15.73 -13.15
C GLU A 110 14.70 -14.28 -13.61
N PRO A 111 15.97 -13.82 -13.62
CA PRO A 111 16.30 -12.50 -14.12
C PRO A 111 15.72 -12.19 -15.50
N GLY A 112 14.99 -11.08 -15.62
CA GLY A 112 14.34 -10.63 -16.86
C GLY A 112 12.97 -11.23 -17.13
N GLU A 113 12.48 -12.11 -16.26
CA GLU A 113 11.08 -12.56 -16.32
C GLU A 113 10.12 -11.47 -15.80
N GLU A 114 8.83 -11.65 -16.05
CA GLU A 114 7.85 -10.57 -15.97
C GLU A 114 6.85 -10.79 -14.83
N ILE A 115 6.54 -9.69 -14.14
CA ILE A 115 5.41 -9.60 -13.19
C ILE A 115 4.46 -8.49 -13.67
N LEU A 116 3.17 -8.84 -13.78
CA LEU A 116 2.15 -7.87 -14.12
C LEU A 116 1.72 -7.10 -12.87
N VAL A 117 1.72 -5.75 -12.95
CA VAL A 117 1.37 -4.87 -11.84
C VAL A 117 0.28 -3.89 -12.23
N PRO A 118 -0.64 -3.52 -11.32
CA PRO A 118 -1.67 -2.54 -11.63
C PRO A 118 -1.08 -1.14 -11.80
N SER A 119 -1.73 -0.32 -12.62
CA SER A 119 -1.47 1.11 -12.73
C SER A 119 -2.81 1.85 -12.75
N PRO A 120 -3.08 2.77 -11.80
CA PRO A 120 -2.17 3.26 -10.76
C PRO A 120 -1.91 2.26 -9.63
N SER A 121 -0.76 2.39 -8.95
CA SER A 121 -0.37 1.54 -7.83
C SER A 121 0.75 2.11 -6.96
N TYR A 122 1.28 1.27 -6.09
CA TYR A 122 2.31 1.58 -5.11
C TYR A 122 3.67 1.89 -5.78
N PRO A 123 4.28 3.05 -5.52
CA PRO A 123 5.48 3.50 -6.25
C PRO A 123 6.71 2.62 -6.12
N LEU A 124 6.89 1.92 -4.98
CA LEU A 124 8.10 1.12 -4.72
C LEU A 124 8.20 -0.18 -5.54
N PHE A 125 7.22 -0.52 -6.35
CA PHE A 125 7.33 -1.73 -7.17
C PHE A 125 8.50 -1.67 -8.16
N ASP A 126 8.82 -0.51 -8.71
CA ASP A 126 9.95 -0.34 -9.62
C ASP A 126 11.28 -0.65 -8.93
N ASP A 127 11.53 -0.03 -7.78
CA ASP A 127 12.76 -0.25 -7.01
C ASP A 127 12.92 -1.72 -6.60
N LEU A 128 11.82 -2.36 -6.15
CA LEU A 128 11.83 -3.77 -5.76
C LEU A 128 12.12 -4.70 -6.95
N ALA A 129 11.55 -4.40 -8.11
CA ALA A 129 11.78 -5.18 -9.32
C ALA A 129 13.20 -5.02 -9.86
N ASP A 130 13.74 -3.79 -9.87
CA ASP A 130 15.12 -3.51 -10.28
C ASP A 130 16.12 -4.26 -9.41
N LEU A 131 15.91 -4.24 -8.07
CA LEU A 131 16.76 -4.96 -7.12
C LEU A 131 16.78 -6.47 -7.36
N GLU A 132 15.70 -7.05 -7.85
CA GLU A 132 15.57 -8.48 -8.12
C GLU A 132 15.74 -8.83 -9.61
N HIS A 133 16.05 -7.86 -10.47
CA HIS A 133 16.15 -8.04 -11.93
C HIS A 133 14.88 -8.60 -12.59
N VAL A 134 13.72 -8.20 -12.09
CA VAL A 134 12.41 -8.58 -12.62
C VAL A 134 11.87 -7.45 -13.49
N THR A 135 11.20 -7.78 -14.57
CA THR A 135 10.57 -6.79 -15.47
C THR A 135 9.12 -6.57 -15.04
N LEU A 136 8.73 -5.31 -14.81
CA LEU A 136 7.33 -4.97 -14.55
C LEU A 136 6.56 -4.71 -15.84
N VAL A 137 5.43 -5.37 -16.00
CA VAL A 137 4.47 -5.13 -17.07
C VAL A 137 3.22 -4.48 -16.48
N ARG A 138 2.99 -3.20 -16.78
CA ARG A 138 1.87 -2.47 -16.19
C ARG A 138 0.57 -2.74 -16.93
N TYR A 139 -0.48 -3.15 -16.19
CA TYR A 139 -1.84 -3.20 -16.69
C TYR A 139 -2.67 -2.05 -16.12
N ALA A 140 -3.44 -1.40 -17.00
CA ALA A 140 -4.25 -0.26 -16.60
C ALA A 140 -5.47 -0.72 -15.80
N LEU A 141 -5.73 -0.02 -14.69
CA LEU A 141 -7.03 -0.02 -14.04
C LEU A 141 -7.88 1.05 -14.74
N GLY A 142 -8.95 0.62 -15.40
CA GLY A 142 -9.83 1.52 -16.12
C GLY A 142 -10.64 2.39 -15.17
N HIS A 143 -10.73 3.67 -15.49
CA HIS A 143 -11.60 4.60 -14.81
C HIS A 143 -12.87 4.80 -15.66
N ARG A 144 -14.05 4.50 -15.10
CA ARG A 144 -15.33 4.80 -15.74
C ARG A 144 -15.89 6.12 -15.17
N PRO A 145 -16.13 7.15 -15.99
CA PRO A 145 -16.82 8.36 -15.55
C PRO A 145 -18.24 8.03 -15.05
N GLY A 146 -18.58 8.47 -13.85
CA GLY A 146 -19.91 8.25 -13.25
C GLY A 146 -19.90 8.60 -11.77
N ASN A 147 -21.03 8.41 -11.06
CA ASN A 147 -21.17 8.71 -9.64
C ASN A 147 -20.25 7.88 -8.71
N ARG A 148 -19.63 6.84 -9.22
CA ARG A 148 -18.55 6.08 -8.59
C ARG A 148 -17.49 5.83 -9.66
N ALA A 149 -16.29 6.33 -9.44
CA ALA A 149 -15.14 6.01 -10.27
C ALA A 149 -14.67 4.60 -9.92
N TYR A 150 -14.93 3.64 -10.79
CA TYR A 150 -14.47 2.27 -10.64
C TYR A 150 -13.10 2.13 -11.28
N TRP A 151 -12.14 1.66 -10.50
CA TRP A 151 -10.79 1.31 -10.95
C TRP A 151 -10.75 -0.19 -11.22
N GLU A 152 -11.42 -0.63 -12.29
CA GLU A 152 -11.54 -2.03 -12.64
C GLU A 152 -10.50 -2.45 -13.68
N PRO A 153 -10.01 -3.71 -13.62
CA PRO A 153 -9.16 -4.25 -14.68
C PRO A 153 -9.98 -4.48 -15.96
N ASP A 154 -9.39 -4.09 -17.10
CA ASP A 154 -9.85 -4.61 -18.39
C ASP A 154 -9.18 -5.97 -18.61
N PHE A 155 -9.88 -7.06 -18.35
CA PHE A 155 -9.36 -8.42 -18.50
C PHE A 155 -8.99 -8.77 -19.95
N ALA A 156 -9.60 -8.14 -20.96
CA ALA A 156 -9.23 -8.37 -22.35
C ALA A 156 -7.88 -7.71 -22.67
N ALA A 157 -7.69 -6.48 -22.23
CA ALA A 157 -6.42 -5.78 -22.36
C ALA A 157 -5.33 -6.47 -21.53
N LEU A 158 -5.62 -6.86 -20.29
CA LEU A 158 -4.69 -7.55 -19.39
C LEU A 158 -4.20 -8.88 -20.00
N ARG A 159 -5.10 -9.64 -20.61
CA ARG A 159 -4.75 -10.89 -21.31
C ARG A 159 -3.72 -10.67 -22.41
N ASN A 160 -3.81 -9.58 -23.16
CA ASN A 160 -2.90 -9.27 -24.26
C ASN A 160 -1.49 -8.88 -23.78
N LEU A 161 -1.33 -8.54 -22.50
CA LEU A 161 -0.03 -8.23 -21.89
C LEU A 161 0.72 -9.48 -21.41
N ILE A 162 0.03 -10.61 -21.25
CA ILE A 162 0.63 -11.84 -20.77
C ILE A 162 1.52 -12.47 -21.85
N SER A 163 2.77 -12.72 -21.51
CA SER A 163 3.76 -13.38 -22.35
C SER A 163 4.21 -14.72 -21.76
N THR A 164 5.07 -15.44 -22.47
CA THR A 164 5.70 -16.67 -21.94
C THR A 164 6.67 -16.40 -20.79
N ARG A 165 7.09 -15.14 -20.60
CA ARG A 165 7.94 -14.69 -19.50
C ARG A 165 7.15 -14.27 -18.27
N SER A 166 5.84 -14.09 -18.37
CA SER A 166 5.00 -13.68 -17.27
C SER A 166 4.87 -14.80 -16.23
N LYS A 167 5.14 -14.50 -14.96
CA LYS A 167 5.14 -15.47 -13.84
C LYS A 167 4.09 -15.18 -12.79
N ALA A 168 3.83 -13.92 -12.54
CA ALA A 168 2.87 -13.53 -11.53
C ALA A 168 2.11 -12.26 -11.91
N LEU A 169 1.01 -12.06 -11.20
CA LEU A 169 0.17 -10.89 -11.30
C LEU A 169 -0.06 -10.35 -9.89
N ILE A 170 0.23 -9.05 -9.69
CA ILE A 170 0.02 -8.36 -8.43
C ILE A 170 -1.37 -7.73 -8.41
N LEU A 171 -2.09 -7.93 -7.31
CA LEU A 171 -3.31 -7.25 -6.94
C LEU A 171 -3.06 -6.46 -5.66
N VAL A 172 -3.47 -5.21 -5.61
CA VAL A 172 -3.48 -4.40 -4.38
C VAL A 172 -4.93 -4.18 -3.99
N ASN A 173 -5.39 -4.81 -2.92
CA ASN A 173 -6.80 -4.83 -2.53
C ASN A 173 -7.00 -4.61 -1.01
N PRO A 174 -7.42 -3.42 -0.59
CA PRO A 174 -7.77 -2.21 -1.37
C PRO A 174 -6.60 -1.60 -2.12
N ASN A 175 -6.88 -1.04 -3.31
CA ASN A 175 -5.84 -0.45 -4.15
C ASN A 175 -5.26 0.84 -3.53
N ASN A 176 -3.97 1.03 -3.68
CA ASN A 176 -3.23 2.24 -3.33
C ASN A 176 -2.75 2.92 -4.63
N PRO A 177 -3.14 4.19 -4.94
CA PRO A 177 -3.77 5.16 -4.03
C PRO A 177 -5.29 5.30 -4.19
N THR A 178 -5.96 4.55 -5.07
CA THR A 178 -7.35 4.82 -5.48
C THR A 178 -8.38 4.51 -4.38
N GLY A 179 -8.03 3.65 -3.43
CA GLY A 179 -8.92 3.16 -2.39
C GLY A 179 -10.02 2.23 -2.90
N HIS A 180 -9.93 1.78 -4.15
CA HIS A 180 -10.89 0.84 -4.74
C HIS A 180 -10.75 -0.55 -4.12
N VAL A 181 -11.90 -1.21 -3.90
CA VAL A 181 -11.99 -2.57 -3.37
C VAL A 181 -12.55 -3.49 -4.46
N LEU A 182 -11.80 -4.55 -4.77
CA LEU A 182 -12.24 -5.54 -5.76
C LEU A 182 -13.52 -6.25 -5.31
N ASP A 183 -14.48 -6.34 -6.19
CA ASP A 183 -15.66 -7.19 -6.00
C ASP A 183 -15.34 -8.66 -6.29
N GLN A 184 -16.28 -9.55 -6.00
CA GLN A 184 -16.08 -10.98 -6.20
C GLN A 184 -15.89 -11.34 -7.68
N ALA A 185 -16.57 -10.64 -8.60
CA ALA A 185 -16.45 -10.90 -10.03
C ALA A 185 -15.06 -10.58 -10.56
N ALA A 186 -14.46 -9.47 -10.09
CA ALA A 186 -13.09 -9.11 -10.41
C ALA A 186 -12.08 -10.14 -9.82
N ILE A 187 -12.28 -10.56 -8.56
CA ILE A 187 -11.45 -11.61 -7.92
C ILE A 187 -11.52 -12.91 -8.73
N ASP A 188 -12.70 -13.35 -9.10
CA ASP A 188 -12.90 -14.58 -9.90
C ASP A 188 -12.25 -14.44 -11.29
N GLY A 189 -12.32 -13.26 -11.90
CA GLY A 189 -11.65 -12.96 -13.16
C GLY A 189 -10.12 -13.08 -13.08
N TYR A 190 -9.51 -12.55 -12.03
CA TYR A 190 -8.07 -12.70 -11.78
C TYR A 190 -7.67 -14.15 -11.54
N LEU A 191 -8.43 -14.90 -10.74
CA LEU A 191 -8.18 -16.32 -10.48
C LEU A 191 -8.28 -17.15 -11.76
N ALA A 192 -9.30 -16.91 -12.58
CA ALA A 192 -9.48 -17.59 -13.86
C ALA A 192 -8.33 -17.30 -14.84
N LEU A 193 -7.88 -16.03 -14.87
CA LEU A 193 -6.74 -15.64 -15.71
C LEU A 193 -5.44 -16.33 -15.22
N ALA A 194 -5.19 -16.33 -13.92
CA ALA A 194 -4.02 -16.97 -13.32
C ALA A 194 -4.00 -18.48 -13.60
N GLU A 195 -5.14 -19.16 -13.47
CA GLU A 195 -5.25 -20.59 -13.78
C GLU A 195 -5.00 -20.87 -15.27
N ALA A 196 -5.58 -20.06 -16.16
CA ALA A 196 -5.49 -20.25 -17.62
C ALA A 196 -4.05 -20.08 -18.14
N TYR A 197 -3.26 -19.19 -17.53
CA TYR A 197 -1.91 -18.87 -17.97
C TYR A 197 -0.81 -19.40 -17.05
N GLY A 198 -1.16 -20.12 -16.00
CA GLY A 198 -0.20 -20.70 -15.05
C GLY A 198 0.52 -19.64 -14.21
N LEU A 199 -0.09 -18.49 -13.98
CA LEU A 199 0.47 -17.39 -13.16
C LEU A 199 0.20 -17.62 -11.67
N ALA A 200 1.08 -17.09 -10.83
CA ALA A 200 0.78 -16.87 -9.42
C ALA A 200 0.08 -15.52 -9.21
N LEU A 201 -0.73 -15.40 -8.16
CA LEU A 201 -1.26 -14.12 -7.70
C LEU A 201 -0.53 -13.68 -6.43
N ILE A 202 -0.10 -12.42 -6.39
CA ILE A 202 0.42 -11.74 -5.20
C ILE A 202 -0.62 -10.69 -4.80
N VAL A 203 -1.24 -10.85 -3.64
CA VAL A 203 -2.34 -10.01 -3.18
C VAL A 203 -1.91 -9.19 -1.97
N ASP A 204 -1.74 -7.90 -2.14
CA ASP A 204 -1.42 -6.98 -1.05
C ASP A 204 -2.71 -6.50 -0.37
N GLU A 205 -2.92 -6.94 0.87
CA GLU A 205 -4.10 -6.62 1.68
C GLU A 205 -3.81 -5.68 2.85
N VAL A 206 -2.71 -4.93 2.83
CA VAL A 206 -2.29 -4.09 3.97
C VAL A 206 -3.32 -3.05 4.40
N PHE A 207 -4.20 -2.60 3.49
CA PHE A 207 -5.27 -1.64 3.78
C PHE A 207 -6.64 -2.28 4.06
N SER A 208 -6.75 -3.58 4.06
CA SER A 208 -8.03 -4.30 4.18
C SER A 208 -8.82 -4.02 5.47
N GLU A 209 -8.16 -3.51 6.53
CA GLU A 209 -8.79 -3.14 7.80
C GLU A 209 -9.39 -1.71 7.79
N TYR A 210 -9.11 -0.92 6.75
CA TYR A 210 -9.49 0.50 6.68
C TYR A 210 -10.56 0.75 5.61
N ILE A 211 -11.72 0.12 5.80
CA ILE A 211 -12.91 0.37 5.00
C ILE A 211 -13.52 1.72 5.41
N LEU A 212 -13.80 2.57 4.43
CA LEU A 212 -14.32 3.93 4.61
C LEU A 212 -15.81 4.04 4.29
N GLN A 213 -16.36 3.12 3.49
CA GLN A 213 -17.77 3.09 3.13
C GLN A 213 -18.47 1.90 3.80
N ALA A 214 -19.60 2.16 4.46
CA ALA A 214 -20.29 1.16 5.28
C ALA A 214 -20.74 -0.09 4.52
N GLU A 215 -21.03 0.06 3.23
CA GLU A 215 -21.52 -1.00 2.35
C GLU A 215 -20.40 -1.84 1.72
N THR A 216 -19.16 -1.32 1.73
CA THR A 216 -18.02 -2.00 1.13
C THR A 216 -17.52 -3.15 2.01
N ARG A 217 -17.17 -4.25 1.37
CA ARG A 217 -16.55 -5.42 1.99
C ARG A 217 -15.32 -5.83 1.19
N CYS A 218 -14.18 -5.83 1.82
CA CYS A 218 -12.96 -6.36 1.24
C CYS A 218 -12.99 -7.89 1.37
N ALA A 219 -13.45 -8.56 0.33
CA ALA A 219 -13.47 -10.02 0.28
C ALA A 219 -12.03 -10.56 0.18
N PRO A 220 -11.71 -11.66 0.90
CA PRO A 220 -10.42 -12.30 0.77
C PRO A 220 -10.29 -13.02 -0.58
N VAL A 221 -9.12 -12.97 -1.18
CA VAL A 221 -8.82 -13.77 -2.37
C VAL A 221 -8.46 -15.19 -1.91
N ARG A 222 -9.36 -16.14 -2.16
CA ARG A 222 -9.21 -17.56 -1.77
C ARG A 222 -8.96 -18.41 -3.00
N SER A 223 -8.04 -19.37 -2.90
CA SER A 223 -7.72 -20.26 -4.02
C SER A 223 -7.62 -21.74 -3.62
N LYS A 224 -8.14 -22.59 -4.52
CA LYS A 224 -7.88 -24.04 -4.55
C LYS A 224 -7.21 -24.46 -5.86
N GLY A 225 -6.96 -23.51 -6.75
CA GLY A 225 -6.34 -23.67 -8.06
C GLY A 225 -4.95 -23.03 -8.13
N PRO A 226 -4.82 -21.84 -8.72
CA PRO A 226 -3.53 -21.15 -8.82
C PRO A 226 -2.94 -20.82 -7.45
N LEU A 227 -1.61 -20.65 -7.37
CA LEU A 227 -0.95 -20.15 -6.17
C LEU A 227 -1.37 -18.70 -5.92
N VAL A 228 -1.75 -18.41 -4.68
CA VAL A 228 -2.06 -17.08 -4.17
C VAL A 228 -1.20 -16.80 -2.95
N PHE A 229 -0.46 -15.70 -2.98
CA PHE A 229 0.36 -15.20 -1.89
C PHE A 229 -0.27 -13.92 -1.35
N THR A 230 -0.95 -14.01 -0.22
CA THR A 230 -1.58 -12.84 0.41
C THR A 230 -0.62 -12.20 1.40
N LEU A 231 -0.39 -10.89 1.24
CA LEU A 231 0.53 -10.10 2.06
C LEU A 231 -0.24 -9.20 3.02
N ASN A 232 0.20 -9.14 4.25
CA ASN A 232 -0.27 -8.16 5.23
C ASN A 232 0.80 -7.96 6.33
N GLY A 233 0.59 -7.03 7.26
CA GLY A 233 1.56 -6.76 8.31
C GLY A 233 1.14 -5.68 9.29
N PHE A 234 1.88 -5.55 10.37
CA PHE A 234 1.60 -4.60 11.45
C PHE A 234 1.78 -3.14 11.05
N SER A 235 2.53 -2.88 9.99
CA SER A 235 2.81 -1.50 9.51
C SER A 235 1.55 -0.69 9.26
N LYS A 236 0.55 -1.30 8.64
CA LYS A 236 -0.73 -0.65 8.33
C LYS A 236 -1.82 -1.16 9.29
N MET A 237 -1.97 -2.47 9.42
CA MET A 237 -3.00 -3.06 10.26
C MET A 237 -3.05 -2.48 11.68
N LEU A 238 -1.89 -2.33 12.33
CA LEU A 238 -1.75 -1.77 13.67
C LEU A 238 -1.17 -0.35 13.70
N GLY A 239 -0.85 0.23 12.53
CA GLY A 239 -0.14 1.51 12.49
C GLY A 239 1.24 1.46 13.15
N LEU A 240 1.90 0.31 13.17
CA LEU A 240 3.17 0.06 13.86
C LEU A 240 4.29 -0.37 12.87
N PRO A 241 4.69 0.49 11.91
CA PRO A 241 5.70 0.14 10.91
C PRO A 241 7.08 -0.16 11.52
N GLN A 242 7.38 0.42 12.68
CA GLN A 242 8.64 0.21 13.41
C GLN A 242 8.76 -1.19 14.02
N MET A 243 7.66 -1.92 14.18
CA MET A 243 7.69 -3.29 14.73
C MET A 243 8.26 -4.31 13.76
N LYS A 244 8.27 -4.00 12.47
CA LYS A 244 8.89 -4.84 11.44
C LYS A 244 8.39 -6.28 11.48
N LEU A 245 7.05 -6.47 11.44
CA LEU A 245 6.39 -7.77 11.34
C LEU A 245 5.32 -7.72 10.24
N ALA A 246 5.52 -8.58 9.27
CA ALA A 246 4.60 -8.84 8.16
C ALA A 246 4.57 -10.35 7.88
N TRP A 247 3.75 -10.79 6.94
CA TRP A 247 3.64 -12.21 6.59
C TRP A 247 3.17 -12.42 5.16
N ILE A 248 3.46 -13.61 4.67
CA ILE A 248 2.94 -14.19 3.45
C ILE A 248 2.03 -15.35 3.84
N GLN A 249 0.76 -15.33 3.45
CA GLN A 249 -0.17 -16.45 3.54
C GLN A 249 -0.23 -17.14 2.18
N VAL A 250 -0.05 -18.46 2.12
CA VAL A 250 -0.02 -19.22 0.86
C VAL A 250 -1.28 -20.04 0.69
N GLU A 251 -1.95 -19.93 -0.45
CA GLU A 251 -3.13 -20.71 -0.84
C GLU A 251 -2.98 -21.25 -2.25
N GLY A 252 -3.71 -22.32 -2.58
CA GLY A 252 -3.70 -22.96 -3.89
C GLY A 252 -3.85 -24.47 -3.80
N ARG A 253 -3.48 -25.19 -4.86
CA ARG A 253 -3.45 -26.65 -4.86
C ARG A 253 -2.42 -27.15 -3.83
N PRO A 254 -2.76 -28.19 -3.04
CA PRO A 254 -1.93 -28.65 -1.92
C PRO A 254 -0.47 -28.93 -2.29
N ASP A 255 -0.23 -29.64 -3.40
CA ASP A 255 1.10 -29.97 -3.92
C ASP A 255 1.95 -28.74 -4.23
N ARG A 256 1.33 -27.71 -4.84
CA ARG A 256 2.00 -26.44 -5.15
C ARG A 256 2.23 -25.59 -3.91
N VAL A 257 1.28 -25.62 -2.96
CA VAL A 257 1.42 -24.88 -1.69
C VAL A 257 2.58 -25.45 -0.87
N GLU A 258 2.69 -26.78 -0.76
CA GLU A 258 3.80 -27.42 -0.05
C GLU A 258 5.14 -27.03 -0.66
N SER A 259 5.28 -27.18 -1.98
CA SER A 259 6.49 -26.78 -2.68
C SER A 259 6.82 -25.28 -2.52
N ALA A 260 5.84 -24.40 -2.60
CA ALA A 260 6.05 -22.97 -2.42
C ALA A 260 6.51 -22.64 -0.98
N LEU A 261 5.93 -23.29 0.02
CA LEU A 261 6.31 -23.11 1.43
C LEU A 261 7.75 -23.58 1.69
N ASP A 262 8.17 -24.73 1.12
CA ASP A 262 9.53 -25.25 1.27
C ASP A 262 10.56 -24.30 0.65
N HIS A 263 10.29 -23.76 -0.53
CA HIS A 263 11.19 -22.80 -1.17
C HIS A 263 11.20 -21.44 -0.44
N LEU A 264 10.04 -20.95 0.04
CA LEU A 264 9.99 -19.74 0.87
C LEU A 264 10.72 -19.94 2.19
N GLU A 265 10.62 -21.10 2.82
CA GLU A 265 11.37 -21.44 4.02
C GLU A 265 12.88 -21.39 3.76
N PHE A 266 13.35 -21.95 2.63
CA PHE A 266 14.75 -21.86 2.22
C PHE A 266 15.21 -20.40 2.05
N ILE A 267 14.40 -19.55 1.38
CA ILE A 267 14.71 -18.13 1.22
C ILE A 267 14.74 -17.45 2.59
N ALA A 268 13.72 -17.67 3.41
CA ALA A 268 13.59 -17.05 4.73
C ALA A 268 14.71 -17.43 5.70
N ASP A 269 15.20 -18.69 5.65
CA ASP A 269 16.30 -19.17 6.46
C ASP A 269 17.62 -18.41 6.21
N ALA A 270 17.81 -17.94 4.98
CA ALA A 270 18.97 -17.12 4.62
C ALA A 270 18.96 -15.72 5.27
N PHE A 271 17.77 -15.20 5.66
CA PHE A 271 17.62 -13.85 6.19
C PHE A 271 17.29 -13.83 7.69
N LEU A 272 16.42 -14.72 8.18
CA LEU A 272 15.93 -14.79 9.57
C LEU A 272 15.49 -13.43 10.12
N SER A 273 14.77 -12.67 9.30
CA SER A 273 14.61 -11.21 9.41
C SER A 273 13.80 -10.74 10.62
N VAL A 274 12.84 -11.54 11.10
CA VAL A 274 11.90 -11.06 12.14
C VAL A 274 12.51 -11.22 13.52
N ASN A 275 12.60 -10.11 14.25
CA ASN A 275 13.14 -10.09 15.60
C ASN A 275 12.26 -10.84 16.62
N THR A 276 12.87 -11.51 17.59
CA THR A 276 12.19 -12.30 18.60
C THR A 276 11.23 -11.49 19.48
N PRO A 277 11.57 -10.26 19.94
CA PRO A 277 10.67 -9.46 20.77
C PRO A 277 9.29 -9.24 20.15
N VAL A 278 9.22 -8.88 18.87
CA VAL A 278 7.94 -8.61 18.22
C VAL A 278 7.16 -9.91 17.96
N GLN A 279 7.85 -10.99 17.62
CA GLN A 279 7.20 -12.29 17.45
C GLN A 279 6.59 -12.80 18.78
N ALA A 280 7.32 -12.68 19.89
CA ALA A 280 6.83 -13.07 21.21
C ALA A 280 5.62 -12.22 21.66
N ALA A 281 5.56 -10.95 21.26
CA ALA A 281 4.49 -10.03 21.60
C ALA A 281 3.33 -10.03 20.60
N ALA A 282 3.37 -10.82 19.52
CA ALA A 282 2.43 -10.70 18.39
C ALA A 282 0.96 -10.81 18.81
N ALA A 283 0.63 -11.74 19.69
CA ALA A 283 -0.74 -11.93 20.19
C ALA A 283 -1.23 -10.70 20.97
N ASP A 284 -0.40 -10.13 21.84
CA ASP A 284 -0.78 -8.98 22.66
C ASP A 284 -0.84 -7.70 21.84
N LEU A 285 0.07 -7.53 20.86
CA LEU A 285 0.00 -6.41 19.91
C LEU A 285 -1.28 -6.47 19.08
N LEU A 286 -1.67 -7.65 18.61
CA LEU A 286 -2.95 -7.86 17.90
C LEU A 286 -4.16 -7.58 18.81
N ALA A 287 -4.07 -7.86 20.12
CA ALA A 287 -5.12 -7.55 21.07
C ALA A 287 -5.32 -6.02 21.23
N GLN A 288 -4.28 -5.21 20.99
CA GLN A 288 -4.34 -3.75 21.03
C GLN A 288 -4.86 -3.11 19.74
N ARG A 289 -5.23 -3.90 18.72
CA ARG A 289 -5.59 -3.37 17.39
C ARG A 289 -6.78 -2.40 17.41
N GLU A 290 -7.83 -2.72 18.19
CA GLU A 290 -9.11 -1.99 18.06
C GLU A 290 -9.00 -0.51 18.44
N PRO A 291 -8.41 -0.11 19.59
CA PRO A 291 -8.23 1.31 19.89
C PRO A 291 -7.36 2.04 18.86
N ILE A 292 -6.31 1.40 18.33
CA ILE A 292 -5.43 2.01 17.33
C ILE A 292 -6.19 2.19 16.01
N GLN A 293 -6.87 1.16 15.53
CA GLN A 293 -7.65 1.24 14.30
C GLN A 293 -8.81 2.23 14.42
N ALA A 294 -9.45 2.33 15.60
CA ALA A 294 -10.51 3.31 15.84
C ALA A 294 -9.97 4.75 15.72
N SER A 295 -8.80 5.03 16.31
CA SER A 295 -8.12 6.33 16.20
C SER A 295 -7.78 6.66 14.75
N ILE A 296 -7.21 5.71 14.01
CA ILE A 296 -6.89 5.88 12.60
C ILE A 296 -8.17 6.11 11.78
N ARG A 297 -9.19 5.26 11.92
CA ARG A 297 -10.47 5.42 11.19
C ARG A 297 -11.13 6.77 11.46
N ALA A 298 -11.13 7.22 12.72
CA ALA A 298 -11.68 8.53 13.07
C ALA A 298 -10.98 9.66 12.30
N ARG A 299 -9.63 9.62 12.20
CA ARG A 299 -8.84 10.59 11.43
C ARG A 299 -9.18 10.52 9.94
N LEU A 300 -9.22 9.33 9.36
CA LEU A 300 -9.54 9.13 7.94
C LEU A 300 -10.93 9.70 7.60
N HIS A 301 -11.94 9.41 8.42
CA HIS A 301 -13.30 9.93 8.22
C HIS A 301 -13.39 11.45 8.40
N ALA A 302 -12.68 12.02 9.37
CA ALA A 302 -12.64 13.47 9.58
C ALA A 302 -12.08 14.20 8.36
N ASN A 303 -10.95 13.72 7.81
CA ASN A 303 -10.32 14.31 6.64
C ASN A 303 -11.13 14.06 5.35
N LEU A 304 -11.74 12.88 5.20
CA LEU A 304 -12.63 12.60 4.09
C LEU A 304 -13.85 13.53 4.12
N LYS A 305 -14.47 13.74 5.28
CA LYS A 305 -15.55 14.71 5.46
C LYS A 305 -15.10 16.13 5.11
N ALA A 306 -13.91 16.53 5.58
CA ALA A 306 -13.35 17.85 5.28
C ALA A 306 -13.17 18.07 3.77
N SER A 307 -12.74 17.05 3.02
CA SER A 307 -12.60 17.14 1.57
C SER A 307 -13.95 17.32 0.86
N TRP A 308 -15.01 16.70 1.36
CA TRP A 308 -16.37 16.88 0.79
C TRP A 308 -16.95 18.25 1.09
N GLU A 309 -16.80 18.74 2.33
CA GLU A 309 -17.23 20.09 2.72
C GLU A 309 -16.60 21.14 1.81
N TRP A 310 -15.33 20.98 1.47
CA TRP A 310 -14.61 21.83 0.54
C TRP A 310 -15.18 21.74 -0.87
N THR A 311 -15.41 20.55 -1.38
CA THR A 311 -15.91 20.31 -2.74
C THR A 311 -17.28 20.95 -2.95
N VAL A 312 -18.18 20.84 -1.96
CA VAL A 312 -19.56 21.36 -2.05
C VAL A 312 -19.63 22.88 -1.83
N GLY A 313 -18.75 23.42 -0.97
CA GLY A 313 -18.79 24.83 -0.55
C GLY A 313 -17.96 25.79 -1.37
N SER A 314 -17.06 25.30 -2.24
CA SER A 314 -16.12 26.15 -2.97
C SER A 314 -16.61 26.54 -4.36
N ARG A 315 -16.31 27.77 -4.78
CA ARG A 315 -16.46 28.23 -6.18
C ARG A 315 -15.39 27.63 -7.10
N THR A 316 -14.48 26.85 -6.56
CA THR A 316 -13.34 26.27 -7.27
C THR A 316 -13.69 24.89 -7.82
N GLN A 317 -13.07 24.52 -8.93
CA GLN A 317 -13.20 23.20 -9.56
C GLN A 317 -12.30 22.15 -8.88
N LEU A 318 -12.12 22.23 -7.55
CA LEU A 318 -11.42 21.23 -6.79
C LEU A 318 -12.37 20.06 -6.52
N TYR A 319 -12.12 18.91 -7.11
CA TYR A 319 -12.92 17.72 -6.91
C TYR A 319 -12.13 16.66 -6.15
N SER A 320 -12.72 16.12 -5.08
CA SER A 320 -12.46 14.74 -4.70
C SER A 320 -13.29 13.88 -5.66
N ALA A 321 -12.72 13.50 -6.77
CA ALA A 321 -13.51 12.80 -7.78
C ALA A 321 -13.66 11.32 -7.46
N ASN A 322 -12.88 10.80 -6.50
CA ASN A 322 -13.01 9.43 -6.05
C ASN A 322 -13.45 9.42 -4.59
N HIS A 323 -14.59 8.82 -4.32
CA HIS A 323 -14.95 8.46 -2.95
C HIS A 323 -14.22 7.14 -2.62
N PRO A 324 -13.04 7.18 -1.99
CA PRO A 324 -12.30 5.95 -1.74
C PRO A 324 -13.15 5.00 -0.89
N GLU A 325 -13.22 3.75 -1.28
CA GLU A 325 -13.97 2.72 -0.54
C GLU A 325 -13.18 2.29 0.69
N ALA A 326 -11.83 2.40 0.61
CA ALA A 326 -10.91 2.00 1.67
C ALA A 326 -9.56 2.70 1.54
N GLY A 327 -8.65 2.42 2.48
CA GLY A 327 -7.26 2.91 2.44
C GLY A 327 -7.06 4.25 3.12
N TRP A 328 -5.89 4.87 2.86
CA TRP A 328 -5.42 6.07 3.55
C TRP A 328 -5.21 7.27 2.62
N TYR A 329 -5.53 7.13 1.33
CA TYR A 329 -5.25 8.16 0.33
C TYR A 329 -6.51 8.71 -0.29
N LEU A 330 -6.40 9.94 -0.76
CA LEU A 330 -7.42 10.68 -1.49
C LEU A 330 -6.81 11.21 -2.78
N LEU A 331 -7.48 10.96 -3.89
CA LEU A 331 -7.13 11.56 -5.17
C LEU A 331 -7.81 12.91 -5.28
N LEU A 332 -7.04 13.95 -5.59
CA LEU A 332 -7.55 15.29 -5.82
C LEU A 332 -7.49 15.60 -7.32
N HIS A 333 -8.66 15.80 -7.89
CA HIS A 333 -8.78 16.37 -9.22
C HIS A 333 -8.76 17.90 -9.12
N VAL A 334 -7.89 18.53 -9.90
CA VAL A 334 -7.83 19.99 -10.03
C VAL A 334 -7.70 20.31 -11.51
N SER A 335 -8.62 21.11 -12.04
CA SER A 335 -8.54 21.58 -13.43
C SER A 335 -7.34 22.52 -13.58
N THR A 336 -6.27 22.02 -14.20
CA THR A 336 -5.02 22.73 -14.40
C THR A 336 -4.40 22.36 -15.75
N PRO A 337 -3.81 23.32 -16.48
CA PRO A 337 -3.02 22.99 -17.68
C PRO A 337 -1.61 22.46 -17.34
N LEU A 338 -1.19 22.53 -16.07
CA LEU A 338 0.15 22.11 -15.64
C LEU A 338 0.25 20.60 -15.56
N GLU A 339 1.43 20.07 -15.84
CA GLU A 339 1.79 18.70 -15.48
C GLU A 339 1.82 18.54 -13.94
N ALA A 340 1.53 17.34 -13.44
CA ALA A 340 1.35 17.08 -12.02
C ALA A 340 2.55 17.48 -11.16
N GLU A 341 3.77 17.22 -11.63
CA GLU A 341 5.01 17.60 -10.94
C GLU A 341 5.19 19.11 -10.86
N VAL A 342 4.92 19.81 -11.98
CA VAL A 342 5.02 21.28 -12.04
C VAL A 342 3.96 21.91 -11.13
N PHE A 343 2.77 21.33 -11.09
CA PHE A 343 1.69 21.79 -10.22
C PHE A 343 2.03 21.57 -8.74
N ALA A 344 2.52 20.38 -8.37
CA ALA A 344 2.95 20.10 -7.00
C ALA A 344 4.10 21.02 -6.57
N GLN A 345 5.06 21.31 -7.48
CA GLN A 345 6.15 22.24 -7.23
C GLN A 345 5.65 23.67 -6.99
N ASP A 346 4.75 24.17 -7.83
CA ASP A 346 4.15 25.52 -7.69
C ASP A 346 3.36 25.67 -6.38
N LEU A 347 2.61 24.64 -5.99
CA LEU A 347 1.92 24.57 -4.70
C LEU A 347 2.90 24.63 -3.53
N LEU A 348 4.00 23.91 -3.59
CA LEU A 348 5.02 23.89 -2.54
C LEU A 348 5.68 25.27 -2.41
N GLU A 349 6.14 25.86 -3.49
CA GLU A 349 6.94 27.11 -3.47
C GLU A 349 6.10 28.35 -3.15
N ARG A 350 4.87 28.45 -3.69
CA ARG A 350 4.04 29.64 -3.56
C ARG A 350 2.98 29.55 -2.46
N PHE A 351 2.44 28.35 -2.25
CA PHE A 351 1.35 28.15 -1.30
C PHE A 351 1.78 27.34 -0.08
N HIS A 352 3.02 26.88 -0.05
CA HIS A 352 3.63 26.12 1.04
C HIS A 352 2.87 24.82 1.36
N VAL A 353 2.28 24.18 0.34
CA VAL A 353 1.62 22.90 0.45
C VAL A 353 2.49 21.82 -0.16
N HIS A 354 2.89 20.85 0.68
CA HIS A 354 3.57 19.65 0.20
C HIS A 354 2.54 18.55 -0.05
N THR A 355 2.49 18.06 -1.31
CA THR A 355 1.59 17.00 -1.76
C THR A 355 2.32 16.07 -2.73
N HIS A 356 1.83 14.86 -2.92
CA HIS A 356 2.37 13.98 -3.96
C HIS A 356 1.78 14.31 -5.33
N PRO A 357 2.61 14.44 -6.37
CA PRO A 357 2.10 14.43 -7.74
C PRO A 357 1.49 13.07 -8.07
N GLY A 358 0.38 13.06 -8.78
CA GLY A 358 -0.35 11.83 -9.14
C GLY A 358 0.48 10.86 -9.97
N THR A 359 1.36 11.37 -10.81
CA THR A 359 2.29 10.60 -11.64
C THR A 359 3.22 9.69 -10.84
N LEU A 360 3.54 10.04 -9.57
CA LEU A 360 4.28 9.17 -8.66
C LEU A 360 3.61 7.79 -8.49
N PHE A 361 2.29 7.74 -8.59
CA PHE A 361 1.49 6.51 -8.49
C PHE A 361 1.08 5.94 -9.85
N GLY A 362 1.53 6.54 -10.94
CA GLY A 362 1.11 6.15 -12.29
C GLY A 362 -0.28 6.67 -12.70
N LEU A 363 -0.77 7.73 -12.04
CA LEU A 363 -2.00 8.41 -12.40
C LEU A 363 -1.78 9.34 -13.61
N GLY A 364 -2.80 9.49 -14.45
CA GLY A 364 -2.81 10.45 -15.55
C GLY A 364 -3.10 11.89 -15.11
N LYS A 365 -3.12 12.80 -16.08
CA LYS A 365 -3.35 14.25 -15.88
C LYS A 365 -4.67 14.59 -15.17
N GLU A 366 -5.64 13.70 -15.23
CA GLU A 366 -6.94 13.89 -14.55
C GLU A 366 -6.83 13.91 -13.02
N TRP A 367 -5.73 13.33 -12.48
CA TRP A 367 -5.49 13.16 -11.06
C TRP A 367 -4.13 13.74 -10.67
N PRO A 368 -3.99 15.09 -10.72
CA PRO A 368 -2.68 15.70 -10.56
C PRO A 368 -2.09 15.54 -9.15
N LEU A 369 -2.91 15.31 -8.12
CA LEU A 369 -2.44 15.27 -6.75
C LEU A 369 -3.00 14.08 -5.96
N VAL A 370 -2.18 13.58 -5.03
CA VAL A 370 -2.56 12.56 -4.04
C VAL A 370 -2.25 13.08 -2.64
N ALA A 371 -3.27 13.07 -1.77
CA ALA A 371 -3.16 13.47 -0.37
C ALA A 371 -3.37 12.27 0.57
N SER A 372 -2.75 12.34 1.75
CA SER A 372 -2.96 11.36 2.80
C SER A 372 -4.10 11.77 3.72
N LEU A 373 -5.10 10.92 3.85
CA LEU A 373 -6.18 11.07 4.83
C LEU A 373 -5.70 10.89 6.28
N LEU A 374 -4.45 10.45 6.49
CA LEU A 374 -3.87 10.28 7.83
C LEU A 374 -3.31 11.59 8.40
N THR A 375 -3.11 12.60 7.56
CA THR A 375 -2.62 13.93 7.95
C THR A 375 -3.39 14.50 9.14
N PRO A 376 -2.77 15.23 10.08
CA PRO A 376 -3.49 15.97 11.14
C PRO A 376 -4.57 16.88 10.53
N GLU A 377 -5.79 16.86 11.10
CA GLU A 377 -6.97 17.50 10.48
C GLU A 377 -6.77 18.98 10.17
N THR A 378 -6.13 19.72 11.08
CA THR A 378 -5.86 21.16 10.89
C THR A 378 -4.93 21.42 9.71
N VAL A 379 -3.90 20.59 9.55
CA VAL A 379 -2.94 20.67 8.43
C VAL A 379 -3.63 20.27 7.13
N PHE A 380 -4.44 19.23 7.14
CA PHE A 380 -5.17 18.75 5.97
C PHE A 380 -6.15 19.83 5.45
N ARG A 381 -6.97 20.40 6.35
CA ARG A 381 -7.92 21.49 6.00
C ARG A 381 -7.22 22.71 5.43
N GLU A 382 -6.12 23.14 6.04
CA GLU A 382 -5.35 24.29 5.55
C GLU A 382 -4.68 23.98 4.21
N GLY A 383 -4.15 22.76 4.01
CA GLY A 383 -3.62 22.33 2.73
C GLY A 383 -4.67 22.42 1.61
N LEU A 384 -5.88 21.88 1.83
CA LEU A 384 -6.98 21.98 0.87
C LEU A 384 -7.38 23.44 0.59
N ARG A 385 -7.45 24.28 1.64
CA ARG A 385 -7.78 25.70 1.48
C ARG A 385 -6.75 26.41 0.59
N ARG A 386 -5.48 26.11 0.74
CA ARG A 386 -4.41 26.71 -0.07
C ARG A 386 -4.41 26.21 -1.51
N ILE A 387 -4.72 24.94 -1.73
CA ILE A 387 -4.93 24.42 -3.09
C ILE A 387 -6.09 25.15 -3.78
N ALA A 388 -7.16 25.45 -3.04
CA ALA A 388 -8.26 26.24 -3.60
C ALA A 388 -7.85 27.67 -3.95
N LEU A 389 -7.11 28.36 -3.09
CA LEU A 389 -6.58 29.69 -3.40
C LEU A 389 -5.74 29.71 -4.67
N TRP A 390 -4.93 28.65 -4.89
CA TRP A 390 -4.17 28.50 -6.13
C TRP A 390 -5.10 28.48 -7.37
N THR A 391 -6.25 27.80 -7.27
CA THR A 391 -7.21 27.75 -8.39
C THR A 391 -7.92 29.09 -8.61
N GLU A 392 -8.22 29.84 -7.55
CA GLU A 392 -8.86 31.17 -7.61
C GLU A 392 -7.98 32.22 -8.31
N GLU A 393 -6.67 32.26 -7.95
CA GLU A 393 -5.73 33.22 -8.58
C GLU A 393 -5.60 33.03 -10.10
N ARG A 394 -5.93 31.88 -10.63
CA ARG A 394 -5.84 31.57 -12.07
C ARG A 394 -7.17 31.69 -12.83
N THR A 395 -8.26 31.76 -12.11
CA THR A 395 -9.58 32.00 -12.71
C THR A 395 -9.80 33.51 -12.96
N ASP A 396 -9.08 34.36 -12.23
CA ASP A 396 -9.15 35.81 -12.32
C ASP A 396 -8.09 36.41 -13.28
N ALA A 397 -7.20 35.59 -13.85
CA ALA A 397 -6.15 35.97 -14.78
C ALA A 397 -6.48 35.51 -16.21
#